data_3c5872010f88f350e12747e5091f3739
#
_entry.id   3c5872010f88f350e12747e5091f3739
#
_cell.length_a   1.000
_cell.length_b   1.000
_cell.length_c   1.000
_cell.angle_alpha   90.00
_cell.angle_beta   90.00
_cell.angle_gamma   90.00
#
_symmetry.space_group_name_H-M   'P 1'
#
loop_
_entity.id
_entity.type
_entity.pdbx_description
1 polymer ?
#
loop_
_entity_poly.entity_id
_entity_poly.type
_entity_poly.pdbx_seq_one_letter_code
_entity_poly.pdbx_strand_id
1 'polypeptide(L)'
;EFAKIYSNVSSHLDQGMSLLESQYPFLNELSGKNLFERWYGNSRKLGVAFAHADPSMRLKWFGPEMSAKSSITARQMETWAHGQEIFDALGVKRTAHDRIKNICHLGVATFGWSFTNRGLKVPHHIPYVRLISPSGQIWEWGDSVSPSSIKGKASEFAEVVTQVRNVQDTRLASEGAIAKKWMKIAQCFAGKPENPPAKGSRFTVPRENFGV
;
A
#
# COMPACT_ATOMS: atom_id res chain seq x y z
N GLU A 1 -12.42 -0.76 -24.72
CA GLU A 1 -11.07 -1.27 -24.43
C GLU A 1 -11.04 -2.01 -23.08
N PHE A 2 -11.40 -1.36 -21.96
CA PHE A 2 -11.38 -1.94 -20.62
C PHE A 2 -12.15 -3.28 -20.54
N ALA A 3 -13.41 -3.31 -21.01
CA ALA A 3 -14.25 -4.51 -20.95
C ALA A 3 -13.61 -5.72 -21.67
N LYS A 4 -12.94 -5.48 -22.79
CA LYS A 4 -12.25 -6.53 -23.55
C LYS A 4 -11.03 -7.06 -22.78
N ILE A 5 -10.20 -6.17 -22.23
CA ILE A 5 -9.04 -6.56 -21.43
C ILE A 5 -9.48 -7.29 -20.16
N TYR A 6 -10.51 -6.78 -19.47
CA TYR A 6 -11.07 -7.41 -18.28
C TYR A 6 -11.57 -8.83 -18.58
N SER A 7 -12.33 -9.01 -19.66
CA SER A 7 -12.84 -10.33 -20.07
C SER A 7 -11.69 -11.31 -20.37
N ASN A 8 -10.65 -10.87 -21.09
CA ASN A 8 -9.51 -11.74 -21.42
C ASN A 8 -8.75 -12.15 -20.16
N VAL A 9 -8.46 -11.19 -19.27
CA VAL A 9 -7.75 -11.50 -18.02
C VAL A 9 -8.61 -12.42 -17.14
N SER A 10 -9.93 -12.18 -17.02
CA SER A 10 -10.84 -13.05 -16.28
C SER A 10 -10.81 -14.47 -16.82
N SER A 11 -10.87 -14.66 -18.14
CA SER A 11 -10.78 -15.99 -18.77
C SER A 11 -9.46 -16.71 -18.44
N HIS A 12 -8.34 -16.00 -18.40
CA HIS A 12 -7.05 -16.59 -18.03
C HIS A 12 -7.01 -17.00 -16.54
N LEU A 13 -7.60 -16.18 -15.66
CA LEU A 13 -7.71 -16.52 -14.23
C LEU A 13 -8.59 -17.76 -14.02
N ASP A 14 -9.70 -17.89 -14.77
CA ASP A 14 -10.58 -19.06 -14.72
C ASP A 14 -9.87 -20.34 -15.21
N GLN A 15 -8.85 -20.21 -16.06
CA GLN A 15 -7.97 -21.29 -16.51
C GLN A 15 -6.84 -21.59 -15.51
N GLY A 16 -6.80 -20.93 -14.35
CA GLY A 16 -5.82 -21.17 -13.29
C GLY A 16 -4.51 -20.39 -13.45
N MET A 17 -4.41 -19.45 -14.40
CA MET A 17 -3.25 -18.56 -14.50
C MET A 17 -3.24 -17.56 -13.34
N SER A 18 -2.07 -17.17 -12.89
CA SER A 18 -1.94 -16.04 -11.94
C SER A 18 -2.31 -14.73 -12.62
N LEU A 19 -2.66 -13.71 -11.80
CA LEU A 19 -2.94 -12.36 -12.32
C LEU A 19 -1.74 -11.79 -13.10
N LEU A 20 -0.52 -12.08 -12.68
CA LEU A 20 0.70 -11.64 -13.36
C LEU A 20 0.84 -12.30 -14.73
N GLU A 21 0.73 -13.64 -14.80
CA GLU A 21 0.81 -14.37 -16.05
C GLU A 21 -0.26 -13.96 -17.06
N SER A 22 -1.47 -13.67 -16.58
CA SER A 22 -2.57 -13.19 -17.43
C SER A 22 -2.29 -11.85 -18.12
N GLN A 23 -1.30 -11.10 -17.65
CA GLN A 23 -0.90 -9.80 -18.20
C GLN A 23 0.26 -9.90 -19.21
N TYR A 24 1.03 -10.99 -19.23
CA TYR A 24 2.18 -11.14 -20.13
C TYR A 24 1.84 -10.91 -21.62
N PRO A 25 0.72 -11.38 -22.17
CA PRO A 25 0.38 -11.11 -23.57
C PRO A 25 0.26 -9.62 -23.91
N PHE A 26 0.02 -8.77 -22.92
CA PHE A 26 -0.12 -7.31 -23.10
C PHE A 26 1.19 -6.55 -22.83
N LEU A 27 2.16 -7.16 -22.19
CA LEU A 27 3.37 -6.51 -21.67
C LEU A 27 4.66 -6.99 -22.35
N ASN A 28 4.74 -8.26 -22.76
CA ASN A 28 5.97 -8.89 -23.24
C ASN A 28 6.54 -8.30 -24.54
N GLU A 29 5.71 -7.62 -25.34
CA GLU A 29 6.15 -6.97 -26.58
C GLU A 29 6.74 -5.56 -26.33
N LEU A 30 6.70 -5.07 -25.07
CA LEU A 30 7.17 -3.73 -24.74
C LEU A 30 8.60 -3.76 -24.21
N SER A 31 9.49 -2.99 -24.86
CA SER A 31 10.82 -2.70 -24.29
C SER A 31 10.66 -1.91 -22.97
N GLY A 32 11.67 -1.93 -22.11
CA GLY A 32 11.65 -1.20 -20.83
C GLY A 32 11.29 0.28 -20.98
N LYS A 33 11.82 0.96 -21.98
CA LYS A 33 11.51 2.36 -22.31
C LYS A 33 10.04 2.54 -22.74
N ASN A 34 9.58 1.72 -23.67
CA ASN A 34 8.21 1.78 -24.17
C ASN A 34 7.18 1.43 -23.08
N LEU A 35 7.51 0.48 -22.21
CA LEU A 35 6.70 0.12 -21.05
C LEU A 35 6.59 1.30 -20.09
N PHE A 36 7.69 1.97 -19.78
CA PHE A 36 7.71 3.16 -18.94
C PHE A 36 6.86 4.30 -19.53
N GLU A 37 7.04 4.62 -20.81
CA GLU A 37 6.29 5.69 -21.47
C GLU A 37 4.79 5.38 -21.49
N ARG A 38 4.41 4.14 -21.77
CA ARG A 38 3.01 3.69 -21.74
C ARG A 38 2.42 3.75 -20.32
N TRP A 39 3.16 3.28 -19.31
CA TRP A 39 2.77 3.37 -17.92
C TRP A 39 2.58 4.83 -17.48
N TYR A 40 3.55 5.69 -17.77
CA TYR A 40 3.51 7.10 -17.41
C TYR A 40 2.33 7.83 -18.08
N GLY A 41 2.14 7.63 -19.38
CA GLY A 41 1.02 8.19 -20.12
C GLY A 41 -0.34 7.74 -19.58
N ASN A 42 -0.49 6.46 -19.27
CA ASN A 42 -1.71 5.91 -18.69
C ASN A 42 -1.95 6.42 -17.26
N SER A 43 -0.91 6.57 -16.45
CA SER A 43 -1.01 7.12 -15.09
C SER A 43 -1.53 8.56 -15.11
N ARG A 44 -1.08 9.38 -16.06
CA ARG A 44 -1.60 10.75 -16.24
C ARG A 44 -3.06 10.77 -16.66
N LYS A 45 -3.47 9.96 -17.65
CA LYS A 45 -4.86 9.83 -18.10
C LYS A 45 -5.75 9.38 -16.96
N LEU A 46 -5.29 8.41 -16.18
CA LEU A 46 -6.00 7.91 -15.00
C LEU A 46 -6.21 9.02 -13.97
N GLY A 47 -5.17 9.81 -13.67
CA GLY A 47 -5.26 10.94 -12.75
C GLY A 47 -6.33 11.94 -13.16
N VAL A 48 -6.37 12.31 -14.45
CA VAL A 48 -7.41 13.20 -15.01
C VAL A 48 -8.80 12.58 -14.88
N ALA A 49 -8.96 11.30 -15.24
CA ALA A 49 -10.25 10.60 -15.14
C ALA A 49 -10.78 10.58 -13.70
N PHE A 50 -9.93 10.25 -12.72
CA PHE A 50 -10.34 10.23 -11.31
C PHE A 50 -10.59 11.62 -10.71
N ALA A 51 -9.94 12.67 -11.23
CA ALA A 51 -10.20 14.04 -10.78
C ALA A 51 -11.64 14.52 -11.11
N HIS A 52 -12.27 13.92 -12.12
CA HIS A 52 -13.62 14.25 -12.56
C HIS A 52 -14.66 13.16 -12.24
N ALA A 53 -14.22 12.03 -11.68
CA ALA A 53 -15.12 10.94 -11.35
C ALA A 53 -15.92 11.22 -10.07
N ASP A 54 -17.16 10.73 -10.03
CA ASP A 54 -17.90 10.64 -8.77
C ASP A 54 -17.11 9.73 -7.79
N PRO A 55 -16.67 10.23 -6.63
CA PRO A 55 -15.88 9.46 -5.68
C PRO A 55 -16.60 8.23 -5.13
N SER A 56 -17.92 8.19 -5.16
CA SER A 56 -18.76 7.08 -4.72
C SER A 56 -19.02 6.02 -5.81
N MET A 57 -18.75 6.35 -7.08
CA MET A 57 -18.96 5.44 -8.20
C MET A 57 -18.28 4.10 -8.00
N ARG A 58 -18.99 2.99 -8.18
CA ARG A 58 -18.45 1.64 -8.03
C ARG A 58 -17.66 1.23 -9.26
N LEU A 59 -16.46 0.71 -9.02
CA LEU A 59 -15.54 0.28 -10.08
C LEU A 59 -15.30 -1.23 -9.97
N LYS A 60 -15.40 -1.91 -11.11
CA LYS A 60 -15.01 -3.32 -11.26
C LYS A 60 -13.48 -3.44 -11.35
N TRP A 61 -12.97 -4.49 -10.72
CA TRP A 61 -11.57 -4.92 -10.80
C TRP A 61 -11.50 -6.43 -10.50
N PHE A 62 -10.31 -7.01 -10.36
CA PHE A 62 -10.12 -8.45 -10.07
C PHE A 62 -10.29 -8.81 -8.57
N GLY A 63 -11.14 -8.10 -7.86
CA GLY A 63 -11.53 -8.29 -6.48
C GLY A 63 -12.92 -7.70 -6.22
N PRO A 64 -13.36 -7.59 -4.95
CA PRO A 64 -14.64 -6.97 -4.62
C PRO A 64 -14.70 -5.53 -5.13
N GLU A 65 -15.82 -5.16 -5.75
CA GLU A 65 -16.01 -3.78 -6.24
C GLU A 65 -15.74 -2.74 -5.15
N MET A 66 -15.06 -1.68 -5.52
CA MET A 66 -14.74 -0.58 -4.62
C MET A 66 -15.14 0.76 -5.21
N SER A 67 -15.30 1.78 -4.36
CA SER A 67 -15.56 3.15 -4.83
C SER A 67 -14.36 3.70 -5.61
N ALA A 68 -14.61 4.68 -6.48
CA ALA A 68 -13.54 5.39 -7.19
C ALA A 68 -12.51 5.99 -6.21
N LYS A 69 -12.99 6.57 -5.09
CA LYS A 69 -12.12 7.07 -4.03
C LYS A 69 -11.22 5.98 -3.43
N SER A 70 -11.77 4.81 -3.13
CA SER A 70 -10.98 3.69 -2.60
C SER A 70 -10.00 3.16 -3.64
N SER A 71 -10.42 3.06 -4.90
CA SER A 71 -9.60 2.58 -6.01
C SER A 71 -8.38 3.46 -6.24
N ILE A 72 -8.53 4.78 -6.30
CA ILE A 72 -7.38 5.69 -6.50
C ILE A 72 -6.47 5.72 -5.26
N THR A 73 -7.03 5.58 -4.06
CA THR A 73 -6.24 5.48 -2.82
C THR A 73 -5.40 4.20 -2.80
N ALA A 74 -5.99 3.06 -3.17
CA ALA A 74 -5.25 1.80 -3.30
C ALA A 74 -4.15 1.92 -4.38
N ARG A 75 -4.45 2.52 -5.53
CA ARG A 75 -3.46 2.77 -6.60
C ARG A 75 -2.30 3.65 -6.11
N GLN A 76 -2.59 4.68 -5.34
CA GLN A 76 -1.56 5.53 -4.74
C GLN A 76 -0.69 4.72 -3.78
N MET A 77 -1.29 3.90 -2.94
CA MET A 77 -0.61 3.03 -1.99
C MET A 77 0.33 2.05 -2.69
N GLU A 78 -0.16 1.31 -3.70
CA GLU A 78 0.63 0.36 -4.49
C GLU A 78 1.83 1.04 -5.17
N THR A 79 1.58 2.16 -5.86
CA THR A 79 2.65 2.91 -6.53
C THR A 79 3.67 3.44 -5.54
N TRP A 80 3.22 3.85 -4.35
CA TRP A 80 4.10 4.36 -3.31
C TRP A 80 4.94 3.22 -2.69
N ALA A 81 4.33 2.09 -2.37
CA ALA A 81 4.99 0.96 -1.76
C ALA A 81 6.09 0.38 -2.68
N HIS A 82 5.73 0.01 -3.92
CA HIS A 82 6.72 -0.48 -4.89
C HIS A 82 7.76 0.58 -5.26
N GLY A 83 7.36 1.86 -5.30
CA GLY A 83 8.33 2.95 -5.46
C GLY A 83 9.34 3.03 -4.32
N GLN A 84 8.94 2.73 -3.07
CA GLN A 84 9.87 2.70 -1.93
C GLN A 84 10.93 1.60 -2.10
N GLU A 85 10.54 0.43 -2.60
CA GLU A 85 11.47 -0.66 -2.89
C GLU A 85 12.53 -0.25 -3.92
N ILE A 86 12.14 0.52 -4.94
CA ILE A 86 13.07 1.06 -5.94
C ILE A 86 14.03 2.07 -5.31
N PHE A 87 13.53 2.99 -4.49
CA PHE A 87 14.38 3.96 -3.76
C PHE A 87 15.40 3.25 -2.87
N ASP A 88 14.98 2.19 -2.20
CA ASP A 88 15.87 1.38 -1.36
C ASP A 88 16.95 0.69 -2.19
N ALA A 89 16.57 0.05 -3.29
CA ALA A 89 17.51 -0.63 -4.19
C ALA A 89 18.53 0.34 -4.81
N LEU A 90 18.13 1.58 -5.09
CA LEU A 90 19.01 2.61 -5.64
C LEU A 90 19.85 3.34 -4.57
N GLY A 91 19.68 3.03 -3.29
CA GLY A 91 20.34 3.74 -2.20
C GLY A 91 19.96 5.22 -2.09
N VAL A 92 18.77 5.59 -2.57
CA VAL A 92 18.29 6.96 -2.60
C VAL A 92 17.27 7.19 -1.49
N LYS A 93 17.54 8.14 -0.61
CA LYS A 93 16.56 8.52 0.42
C LYS A 93 15.35 9.20 -0.23
N ARG A 94 14.17 8.64 -0.02
CA ARG A 94 12.93 9.22 -0.51
C ARG A 94 12.47 10.39 0.36
N THR A 95 12.12 11.50 -0.27
CA THR A 95 11.45 12.62 0.42
C THR A 95 9.97 12.27 0.61
N ALA A 96 9.51 12.27 1.86
CA ALA A 96 8.10 12.10 2.18
C ALA A 96 7.34 13.41 2.02
N HIS A 97 6.07 13.32 1.61
CA HIS A 97 5.15 14.45 1.46
C HIS A 97 3.80 14.11 2.11
N ASP A 98 3.01 15.10 2.46
CA ASP A 98 1.73 14.92 3.17
C ASP A 98 0.67 14.12 2.40
N ARG A 99 0.84 13.93 1.10
CA ARG A 99 -0.01 13.01 0.30
C ARG A 99 -0.03 11.56 0.82
N ILE A 100 0.95 11.15 1.64
CA ILE A 100 0.93 9.83 2.31
C ILE A 100 -0.18 9.71 3.37
N LYS A 101 -0.86 10.80 3.72
CA LYS A 101 -2.02 10.77 4.62
C LYS A 101 -3.08 9.76 4.16
N ASN A 102 -3.29 9.66 2.85
CA ASN A 102 -4.22 8.68 2.28
C ASN A 102 -3.78 7.24 2.54
N ILE A 103 -2.46 6.96 2.50
CA ILE A 103 -1.90 5.63 2.79
C ILE A 103 -2.05 5.32 4.29
N CYS A 104 -1.75 6.30 5.15
CA CYS A 104 -1.98 6.15 6.60
C CYS A 104 -3.46 5.89 6.89
N HIS A 105 -4.37 6.65 6.27
CA HIS A 105 -5.80 6.44 6.42
C HIS A 105 -6.22 5.04 5.93
N LEU A 106 -5.71 4.59 4.79
CA LEU A 106 -5.96 3.23 4.29
C LEU A 106 -5.47 2.18 5.29
N GLY A 107 -4.26 2.35 5.84
CA GLY A 107 -3.73 1.46 6.88
C GLY A 107 -4.65 1.34 8.08
N VAL A 108 -5.18 2.49 8.56
CA VAL A 108 -6.14 2.51 9.66
C VAL A 108 -7.48 1.88 9.27
N ALA A 109 -8.01 2.20 8.10
CA ALA A 109 -9.28 1.65 7.60
C ALA A 109 -9.25 0.14 7.40
N THR A 110 -8.07 -0.43 7.11
CA THR A 110 -7.84 -1.86 6.92
C THR A 110 -7.40 -2.58 8.20
N PHE A 111 -7.53 -1.95 9.38
CA PHE A 111 -7.25 -2.60 10.66
C PHE A 111 -7.96 -3.95 10.79
N GLY A 112 -9.27 -3.98 10.59
CA GLY A 112 -10.06 -5.22 10.64
C GLY A 112 -9.60 -6.26 9.63
N TRP A 113 -9.29 -5.82 8.40
CA TRP A 113 -8.77 -6.68 7.35
C TRP A 113 -7.47 -7.39 7.75
N SER A 114 -6.54 -6.70 8.42
CA SER A 114 -5.29 -7.30 8.89
C SER A 114 -5.50 -8.52 9.80
N PHE A 115 -6.63 -8.59 10.51
CA PHE A 115 -7.03 -9.72 11.35
C PHE A 115 -7.86 -10.75 10.57
N THR A 116 -8.94 -10.33 9.90
CA THR A 116 -9.85 -11.25 9.18
C THR A 116 -9.13 -12.03 8.10
N ASN A 117 -8.24 -11.38 7.36
CA ASN A 117 -7.43 -12.02 6.31
C ASN A 117 -6.58 -13.19 6.84
N ARG A 118 -6.27 -13.17 8.14
CA ARG A 118 -5.51 -14.23 8.85
C ARG A 118 -6.39 -15.18 9.66
N GLY A 119 -7.71 -15.11 9.51
CA GLY A 119 -8.64 -15.91 10.31
C GLY A 119 -8.63 -15.55 11.80
N LEU A 120 -8.14 -14.36 12.16
CA LEU A 120 -8.09 -13.89 13.54
C LEU A 120 -9.34 -13.08 13.89
N LYS A 121 -9.78 -13.16 15.14
CA LYS A 121 -10.86 -12.30 15.64
C LYS A 121 -10.42 -10.84 15.64
N VAL A 122 -11.22 -9.99 15.02
CA VAL A 122 -11.00 -8.53 15.01
C VAL A 122 -11.22 -7.97 16.42
N PRO A 123 -10.28 -7.22 16.98
CA PRO A 123 -10.50 -6.53 18.26
C PRO A 123 -11.64 -5.52 18.17
N HIS A 124 -12.36 -5.33 19.28
CA HIS A 124 -13.50 -4.42 19.33
C HIS A 124 -13.15 -2.95 19.14
N HIS A 125 -11.94 -2.57 19.52
CA HIS A 125 -11.49 -1.19 19.45
C HIS A 125 -10.21 -1.09 18.61
N ILE A 126 -10.18 -0.11 17.72
CA ILE A 126 -8.97 0.25 17.01
C ILE A 126 -8.03 1.00 17.98
N PRO A 127 -6.71 0.76 17.92
CA PRO A 127 -5.75 1.57 18.66
C PRO A 127 -5.84 3.05 18.28
N TYR A 128 -5.61 3.93 19.23
CA TYR A 128 -5.37 5.34 18.92
C TYR A 128 -4.09 5.50 18.12
N VAL A 129 -4.19 6.11 16.95
CA VAL A 129 -3.06 6.35 16.04
C VAL A 129 -2.78 7.84 15.99
N ARG A 130 -1.58 8.26 16.42
CA ARG A 130 -1.15 9.66 16.41
C ARG A 130 0.19 9.77 15.68
N LEU A 131 0.16 10.38 14.49
CA LEU A 131 1.30 10.44 13.57
C LEU A 131 1.75 11.88 13.35
N ILE A 132 3.06 12.07 13.26
CA ILE A 132 3.68 13.32 12.83
C ILE A 132 3.83 13.26 11.31
N SER A 133 3.17 14.16 10.60
CA SER A 133 3.23 14.26 9.15
C SER A 133 4.60 14.74 8.66
N PRO A 134 4.91 14.58 7.37
CA PRO A 134 6.12 15.15 6.77
C PRO A 134 6.26 16.66 6.94
N SER A 135 5.13 17.41 6.96
CA SER A 135 5.11 18.86 7.22
C SER A 135 5.11 19.25 8.71
N GLY A 136 5.14 18.26 9.63
CA GLY A 136 5.12 18.48 11.08
C GLY A 136 3.73 18.58 11.70
N GLN A 137 2.65 18.45 10.92
CA GLN A 137 1.28 18.41 11.44
C GLN A 137 1.01 17.11 12.19
N ILE A 138 0.04 17.12 13.09
CA ILE A 138 -0.43 15.92 13.78
C ILE A 138 -1.66 15.38 13.05
N TRP A 139 -1.60 14.08 12.74
CA TRP A 139 -2.73 13.33 12.22
C TRP A 139 -3.15 12.28 13.22
N GLU A 140 -4.45 12.18 13.45
CA GLU A 140 -5.00 11.31 14.49
C GLU A 140 -6.17 10.49 13.97
N TRP A 141 -6.27 9.24 14.46
CA TRP A 141 -7.38 8.32 14.23
C TRP A 141 -7.66 7.51 15.49
N GLY A 142 -8.91 7.14 15.69
CA GLY A 142 -9.35 6.38 16.86
C GLY A 142 -9.57 7.29 18.07
N ASP A 143 -9.84 6.65 19.20
CA ASP A 143 -10.13 7.34 20.46
C ASP A 143 -8.84 7.51 21.28
N SER A 144 -8.55 8.73 21.70
CA SER A 144 -7.35 9.07 22.49
C SER A 144 -7.29 8.41 23.86
N VAL A 145 -8.43 7.97 24.41
CA VAL A 145 -8.50 7.21 25.67
C VAL A 145 -8.32 5.70 25.48
N SER A 146 -8.09 5.24 24.26
CA SER A 146 -7.85 3.81 23.97
C SER A 146 -6.64 3.29 24.80
N PRO A 147 -6.75 2.09 25.39
CA PRO A 147 -5.63 1.45 26.10
C PRO A 147 -4.50 0.98 25.18
N SER A 148 -4.68 1.11 23.88
CA SER A 148 -3.67 0.77 22.87
C SER A 148 -3.42 1.95 21.96
N SER A 149 -2.15 2.26 21.69
CA SER A 149 -1.79 3.39 20.83
C SER A 149 -0.60 3.08 19.91
N ILE A 150 -0.54 3.83 18.80
CA ILE A 150 0.59 3.87 17.87
C ILE A 150 0.96 5.34 17.68
N LYS A 151 2.23 5.66 17.94
CA LYS A 151 2.74 7.03 17.82
C LYS A 151 4.07 7.02 17.05
N GLY A 152 4.30 8.04 16.22
CA GLY A 152 5.55 8.18 15.48
C GLY A 152 5.39 8.95 14.18
N LYS A 153 6.31 8.74 13.23
CA LYS A 153 6.26 9.39 11.93
C LYS A 153 5.26 8.73 11.01
N ALA A 154 4.51 9.54 10.27
CA ALA A 154 3.55 9.06 9.28
C ALA A 154 4.21 8.23 8.16
N SER A 155 5.45 8.58 7.77
CA SER A 155 6.20 7.78 6.79
C SER A 155 6.48 6.37 7.28
N GLU A 156 6.93 6.22 8.54
CA GLU A 156 7.20 4.91 9.13
C GLU A 156 5.92 4.07 9.29
N PHE A 157 4.80 4.71 9.65
CA PHE A 157 3.51 4.01 9.71
C PHE A 157 3.07 3.54 8.31
N ALA A 158 3.19 4.39 7.29
CA ALA A 158 2.90 4.01 5.91
C ALA A 158 3.78 2.84 5.45
N GLU A 159 5.07 2.83 5.78
CA GLU A 159 6.00 1.75 5.47
C GLU A 159 5.60 0.42 6.13
N VAL A 160 5.12 0.45 7.37
CA VAL A 160 4.70 -0.76 8.09
C VAL A 160 3.39 -1.32 7.54
N VAL A 161 2.36 -0.49 7.31
CA VAL A 161 1.06 -0.98 6.84
C VAL A 161 1.09 -1.46 5.39
N THR A 162 2.05 -0.99 4.60
CA THR A 162 2.32 -1.47 3.22
C THR A 162 3.36 -2.61 3.18
N GLN A 163 3.88 -3.02 4.32
CA GLN A 163 4.88 -4.09 4.46
C GLN A 163 6.21 -3.84 3.70
N VAL A 164 6.57 -2.60 3.42
CA VAL A 164 7.90 -2.27 2.89
C VAL A 164 8.96 -2.18 4.00
N ARG A 165 8.54 -2.19 5.27
CA ARG A 165 9.43 -2.28 6.45
C ARG A 165 8.82 -3.17 7.53
N ASN A 166 9.69 -3.83 8.27
CA ASN A 166 9.29 -4.42 9.54
C ASN A 166 9.11 -3.31 10.58
N VAL A 167 8.10 -3.43 11.46
CA VAL A 167 7.90 -2.44 12.54
C VAL A 167 9.12 -2.31 13.44
N GLN A 168 9.91 -3.37 13.62
CA GLN A 168 11.14 -3.37 14.41
C GLN A 168 12.29 -2.56 13.78
N ASP A 169 12.16 -2.20 12.49
CA ASP A 169 13.12 -1.37 11.77
C ASP A 169 12.66 0.11 11.73
N THR A 170 11.62 0.45 12.49
CA THR A 170 11.06 1.79 12.61
C THR A 170 11.18 2.30 14.06
N ARG A 171 10.87 3.58 14.25
CA ARG A 171 10.78 4.22 15.57
C ARG A 171 9.33 4.38 16.05
N LEU A 172 8.39 3.65 15.46
CA LEU A 172 7.00 3.65 15.91
C LEU A 172 6.88 3.10 17.32
N ALA A 173 6.33 3.88 18.21
CA ALA A 173 5.94 3.43 19.53
C ALA A 173 4.57 2.73 19.45
N SER A 174 4.51 1.45 19.81
CA SER A 174 3.29 0.66 19.89
C SER A 174 3.03 0.26 21.33
N GLU A 175 1.97 0.78 21.93
CA GLU A 175 1.57 0.53 23.32
C GLU A 175 0.29 -0.32 23.36
N GLY A 176 0.20 -1.22 24.34
CA GLY A 176 -0.93 -2.15 24.47
C GLY A 176 -0.87 -3.36 23.51
N ALA A 177 -1.57 -4.42 23.90
CA ALA A 177 -1.47 -5.72 23.19
C ALA A 177 -2.01 -5.66 21.76
N ILE A 178 -3.10 -4.90 21.54
CA ILE A 178 -3.74 -4.79 20.23
C ILE A 178 -2.84 -4.05 19.25
N ALA A 179 -2.26 -2.91 19.63
CA ALA A 179 -1.34 -2.14 18.78
C ALA A 179 -0.10 -2.96 18.42
N LYS A 180 0.53 -3.62 19.41
CA LYS A 180 1.69 -4.49 19.19
C LYS A 180 1.38 -5.67 18.25
N LYS A 181 0.21 -6.27 18.39
CA LYS A 181 -0.23 -7.36 17.51
C LYS A 181 -0.48 -6.83 16.10
N TRP A 182 -1.22 -5.73 15.97
CA TRP A 182 -1.55 -5.15 14.67
C TRP A 182 -0.29 -4.77 13.89
N MET A 183 0.68 -4.08 14.47
CA MET A 183 1.89 -3.67 13.77
C MET A 183 2.75 -4.85 13.27
N LYS A 184 2.60 -6.03 13.88
CA LYS A 184 3.25 -7.26 13.41
C LYS A 184 2.56 -7.92 12.21
N ILE A 185 1.28 -7.61 11.97
CA ILE A 185 0.45 -8.27 10.96
C ILE A 185 -0.23 -7.28 10.01
N ALA A 186 0.06 -5.99 10.14
CA ALA A 186 -0.57 -4.95 9.34
C ALA A 186 -0.40 -5.22 7.85
N GLN A 187 -1.52 -5.13 7.13
CA GLN A 187 -1.58 -5.33 5.68
C GLN A 187 -2.72 -4.46 5.15
N CYS A 188 -2.39 -3.41 4.39
CA CYS A 188 -3.38 -2.49 3.84
C CYS A 188 -3.72 -2.75 2.36
N PHE A 189 -3.22 -3.82 1.80
CA PHE A 189 -3.45 -4.26 0.42
C PHE A 189 -4.24 -5.57 0.37
N ALA A 190 -4.85 -5.82 -0.80
CA ALA A 190 -5.62 -7.03 -1.06
C ALA A 190 -4.68 -8.23 -1.31
N GLY A 191 -5.24 -9.43 -1.21
CA GLY A 191 -4.51 -10.67 -1.47
C GLY A 191 -4.49 -11.60 -0.27
N LYS A 192 -3.71 -12.66 -0.36
CA LYS A 192 -3.52 -13.63 0.72
C LYS A 192 -2.81 -12.98 1.92
N PRO A 193 -2.89 -13.59 3.12
CA PRO A 193 -2.13 -13.12 4.26
C PRO A 193 -0.63 -13.14 3.95
N GLU A 194 0.02 -11.99 4.07
CA GLU A 194 1.46 -11.87 3.89
C GLU A 194 2.12 -11.39 5.18
N ASN A 195 3.31 -11.91 5.48
CA ASN A 195 4.09 -11.46 6.61
C ASN A 195 4.97 -10.27 6.19
N PRO A 196 5.18 -9.30 7.08
CA PRO A 196 6.13 -8.24 6.82
C PRO A 196 7.53 -8.81 6.58
N PRO A 197 8.42 -8.08 5.89
CA PRO A 197 9.81 -8.50 5.69
C PRO A 197 10.48 -8.80 7.03
N ALA A 198 11.46 -9.67 7.04
CA ALA A 198 12.24 -9.95 8.24
C ALA A 198 12.94 -8.66 8.72
N LYS A 199 13.14 -8.54 10.03
CA LYS A 199 13.87 -7.41 10.60
C LYS A 199 15.26 -7.29 9.95
N GLY A 200 15.63 -6.08 9.58
CA GLY A 200 16.91 -5.76 8.96
C GLY A 200 17.08 -6.23 7.52
N SER A 201 16.02 -6.76 6.88
CA SER A 201 16.10 -7.27 5.51
C SER A 201 15.77 -6.21 4.44
N ARG A 202 15.08 -5.14 4.81
CA ARG A 202 14.73 -4.05 3.89
C ARG A 202 15.10 -2.69 4.49
N PHE A 203 15.98 -2.00 3.82
CA PHE A 203 16.48 -0.67 4.17
C PHE A 203 17.08 0.00 2.94
N THR A 204 17.23 1.32 3.00
CA THR A 204 17.95 2.05 1.94
C THR A 204 19.42 1.69 1.98
N VAL A 205 19.91 1.03 0.94
CA VAL A 205 21.36 0.69 0.82
C VAL A 205 22.10 1.93 0.38
N PRO A 206 23.19 2.37 1.07
CA PRO A 206 24.01 3.48 0.63
C PRO A 206 24.61 3.22 -0.76
N ARG A 207 24.64 4.24 -1.63
CA ARG A 207 25.14 4.14 -3.01
C ARG A 207 26.57 3.64 -3.12
N GLU A 208 27.40 3.85 -2.12
CA GLU A 208 28.80 3.40 -2.07
C GLU A 208 28.96 1.88 -2.19
N ASN A 209 27.88 1.13 -1.93
CA ASN A 209 27.88 -0.33 -1.99
C ASN A 209 27.42 -0.90 -3.35
N PHE A 210 26.99 -0.07 -4.29
CA PHE A 210 26.76 -0.47 -5.66
C PHE A 210 28.05 -0.22 -6.44
N GLY A 211 28.93 -1.24 -6.50
CA GLY A 211 30.08 -1.22 -7.38
C GLY A 211 29.60 -1.01 -8.83
N VAL A 212 29.95 0.12 -9.41
CA VAL A 212 29.88 0.40 -10.84
C VAL A 212 31.21 -0.04 -11.42
#